data_4bce653bcc7ffe663974effb9a9a53d4
#
_entry.id   4bce653bcc7ffe663974effb9a9a53d4
#
_cell.length_a   1.000
_cell.length_b   1.000
_cell.length_c   1.000
_cell.angle_alpha   90.00
_cell.angle_beta   90.00
_cell.angle_gamma   90.00
#
_symmetry.space_group_name_H-M   'P 1'
#
loop_
_entity.id
_entity.type
_entity.pdbx_description
1 polymer ?
#
loop_
_entity_poly.entity_id
_entity_poly.type
_entity_poly.pdbx_seq_one_letter_code
_entity_poly.pdbx_strand_id
1 'polypeptide(L)'
;MESKELAIRLARALDAKKAVNVHILAVEDLTTVTEYFVIATGTSTTHVGALADEAEFQLDREGVKVLRTEGHDGKRWVLLDYGSVIVHVFTQEAHDYYDLEHLWADATVVPASEWMPEQPENEQ
;
A
#
# COMPACT_ATOMS: atom_id res chain seq x y z
N MET A 1 -9.54 -4.65 -13.51
CA MET A 1 -8.51 -5.31 -12.67
C MET A 1 -9.17 -5.73 -11.37
N GLU A 2 -8.99 -6.97 -11.00
CA GLU A 2 -9.58 -7.45 -9.75
C GLU A 2 -8.93 -6.82 -8.55
N SER A 3 -9.65 -6.78 -7.44
CA SER A 3 -9.18 -6.10 -6.23
C SER A 3 -7.85 -6.65 -5.73
N LYS A 4 -7.72 -7.97 -5.67
CA LYS A 4 -6.48 -8.56 -5.18
C LYS A 4 -5.31 -8.24 -6.09
N GLU A 5 -5.54 -8.28 -7.40
CA GLU A 5 -4.48 -7.93 -8.33
C GLU A 5 -4.08 -6.48 -8.19
N LEU A 6 -5.06 -5.59 -8.00
CA LEU A 6 -4.79 -4.18 -7.79
C LEU A 6 -3.94 -3.98 -6.54
N ALA A 7 -4.30 -4.66 -5.44
CA ALA A 7 -3.54 -4.55 -4.19
C ALA A 7 -2.09 -5.03 -4.40
N ILE A 8 -1.93 -6.13 -5.12
CA ILE A 8 -0.59 -6.68 -5.39
C ILE A 8 0.24 -5.71 -6.22
N ARG A 9 -0.36 -5.11 -7.25
CA ARG A 9 0.39 -4.18 -8.08
C ARG A 9 0.80 -2.93 -7.31
N LEU A 10 -0.10 -2.45 -6.44
CA LEU A 10 0.23 -1.31 -5.59
C LEU A 10 1.36 -1.64 -4.62
N ALA A 11 1.30 -2.82 -4.00
CA ALA A 11 2.35 -3.23 -3.07
C ALA A 11 3.69 -3.35 -3.79
N ARG A 12 3.68 -3.91 -4.99
CA ARG A 12 4.92 -4.04 -5.77
C ARG A 12 5.50 -2.68 -6.15
N ALA A 13 4.65 -1.72 -6.52
CA ALA A 13 5.11 -0.39 -6.86
C ALA A 13 5.79 0.27 -5.66
N LEU A 14 5.18 0.12 -4.48
CA LEU A 14 5.73 0.69 -3.26
C LEU A 14 7.05 0.01 -2.88
N ASP A 15 7.10 -1.31 -2.99
CA ASP A 15 8.31 -2.06 -2.68
C ASP A 15 9.45 -1.69 -3.62
N ALA A 16 9.15 -1.48 -4.88
CA ALA A 16 10.15 -1.11 -5.87
C ALA A 16 10.79 0.24 -5.55
N LYS A 17 10.07 1.11 -4.86
CA LYS A 17 10.58 2.40 -4.42
C LYS A 17 11.08 2.33 -2.98
N LYS A 18 11.36 1.13 -2.51
CA LYS A 18 12.02 0.87 -1.23
C LYS A 18 11.21 1.25 -0.01
N ALA A 19 9.89 1.11 -0.11
CA ALA A 19 9.04 1.27 1.05
C ALA A 19 9.43 0.25 2.11
N VAL A 20 9.24 0.63 3.36
CA VAL A 20 9.53 -0.24 4.49
C VAL A 20 8.21 -0.84 4.95
N ASN A 21 8.24 -2.11 5.36
CA ASN A 21 7.08 -2.77 5.98
C ASN A 21 5.81 -2.71 5.13
N VAL A 22 5.91 -3.15 3.87
CA VAL A 22 4.74 -3.22 3.00
C VAL A 22 3.89 -4.40 3.39
N HIS A 23 2.61 -4.16 3.65
CA HIS A 23 1.65 -5.20 4.03
C HIS A 23 0.36 -5.05 3.25
N ILE A 24 -0.24 -6.17 2.89
CA ILE A 24 -1.57 -6.19 2.29
C ILE A 24 -2.49 -6.91 3.27
N LEU A 25 -3.57 -6.24 3.67
CA LEU A 25 -4.56 -6.80 4.58
C LEU A 25 -5.87 -6.99 3.85
N ALA A 26 -6.41 -8.20 3.88
CA ALA A 26 -7.74 -8.47 3.32
C ALA A 26 -8.75 -8.11 4.41
N VAL A 27 -9.56 -7.10 4.16
CA VAL A 27 -10.50 -6.56 5.15
C VAL A 27 -11.95 -6.70 4.73
N GLU A 28 -12.22 -7.34 3.60
CA GLU A 28 -13.59 -7.37 3.07
C GLU A 28 -14.58 -8.05 4.01
N ASP A 29 -14.11 -8.97 4.85
CA ASP A 29 -14.99 -9.63 5.81
C ASP A 29 -15.23 -8.81 7.07
N LEU A 30 -14.49 -7.72 7.24
CA LEU A 30 -14.56 -6.89 8.43
C LEU A 30 -15.22 -5.54 8.20
N THR A 31 -15.29 -5.10 6.96
CA THR A 31 -15.85 -3.79 6.63
C THR A 31 -16.40 -3.80 5.22
N THR A 32 -17.38 -2.93 4.96
CA THR A 32 -17.91 -2.75 3.61
C THR A 32 -17.25 -1.61 2.87
N VAL A 33 -16.31 -0.91 3.52
CA VAL A 33 -15.68 0.28 2.94
C VAL A 33 -14.75 -0.08 1.78
N THR A 34 -13.99 -1.15 1.94
CA THR A 34 -13.04 -1.56 0.93
C THR A 34 -12.74 -3.04 1.12
N GLU A 35 -12.03 -3.64 0.16
CA GLU A 35 -11.69 -5.06 0.24
C GLU A 35 -10.28 -5.29 0.75
N TYR A 36 -9.35 -4.38 0.44
CA TYR A 36 -7.96 -4.52 0.85
C TYR A 36 -7.39 -3.19 1.31
N PHE A 37 -6.53 -3.26 2.32
CA PHE A 37 -5.62 -2.16 2.65
C PHE A 37 -4.23 -2.56 2.20
N VAL A 38 -3.51 -1.61 1.61
CA VAL A 38 -2.07 -1.76 1.36
C VAL A 38 -1.40 -0.72 2.23
N ILE A 39 -0.54 -1.16 3.14
CA ILE A 39 0.10 -0.28 4.13
C ILE A 39 1.59 -0.30 3.88
N ALA A 40 2.19 0.88 3.80
CA ALA A 40 3.62 1.00 3.56
C ALA A 40 4.17 2.17 4.36
N THR A 41 5.46 2.10 4.66
CA THR A 41 6.14 3.13 5.45
C THR A 41 7.27 3.72 4.63
N GLY A 42 7.41 5.04 4.68
CA GLY A 42 8.53 5.73 4.07
C GLY A 42 9.48 6.22 5.16
N THR A 43 10.73 6.47 4.78
CA THR A 43 11.77 6.87 5.72
C THR A 43 11.75 8.36 6.04
N SER A 44 10.98 9.14 5.28
CA SER A 44 10.85 10.58 5.48
C SER A 44 9.57 11.03 4.79
N THR A 45 9.16 12.28 5.02
CA THR A 45 7.99 12.83 4.33
C THR A 45 8.23 12.90 2.82
N THR A 46 9.46 13.20 2.42
CA THR A 46 9.81 13.19 1.00
C THR A 46 9.64 11.80 0.41
N HIS A 47 10.08 10.77 1.13
CA HIS A 47 9.95 9.39 0.67
C HIS A 47 8.48 8.97 0.59
N VAL A 48 7.68 9.37 1.59
CA VAL A 48 6.24 9.08 1.58
C VAL A 48 5.59 9.68 0.34
N GLY A 49 5.91 10.93 0.02
CA GLY A 49 5.38 11.56 -1.18
C GLY A 49 5.80 10.84 -2.45
N ALA A 50 7.07 10.45 -2.52
CA ALA A 50 7.58 9.73 -3.69
C ALA A 50 6.92 8.37 -3.85
N LEU A 51 6.67 7.68 -2.72
CA LEU A 51 5.99 6.38 -2.74
C LEU A 51 4.58 6.52 -3.28
N ALA A 52 3.83 7.50 -2.77
CA ALA A 52 2.46 7.71 -3.21
C ALA A 52 2.42 8.07 -4.70
N ASP A 53 3.32 8.96 -5.13
CA ASP A 53 3.37 9.36 -6.53
C ASP A 53 3.70 8.20 -7.45
N GLU A 54 4.64 7.36 -7.04
CA GLU A 54 5.02 6.21 -7.86
C GLU A 54 3.89 5.21 -7.97
N ALA A 55 3.18 4.95 -6.87
CA ALA A 55 2.05 4.03 -6.90
C ALA A 55 0.98 4.54 -7.87
N GLU A 56 0.64 5.82 -7.79
CA GLU A 56 -0.34 6.41 -8.71
C GLU A 56 0.14 6.32 -10.15
N PHE A 57 1.41 6.63 -10.39
CA PHE A 57 1.96 6.62 -11.74
C PHE A 57 1.89 5.22 -12.36
N GLN A 58 2.28 4.21 -11.60
CA GLN A 58 2.29 2.83 -12.13
C GLN A 58 0.88 2.36 -12.47
N LEU A 59 -0.09 2.65 -11.61
CA LEU A 59 -1.45 2.21 -11.85
C LEU A 59 -2.12 3.04 -12.95
N ASP A 60 -1.79 4.31 -13.05
CA ASP A 60 -2.30 5.15 -14.11
C ASP A 60 -1.87 4.62 -15.47
N ARG A 61 -0.64 4.13 -15.58
CA ARG A 61 -0.14 3.53 -16.81
C ARG A 61 -0.92 2.27 -17.17
N GLU A 62 -1.48 1.59 -16.18
CA GLU A 62 -2.29 0.40 -16.40
C GLU A 62 -3.76 0.75 -16.64
N GLY A 63 -4.07 2.04 -16.71
CA GLY A 63 -5.45 2.48 -16.94
C GLY A 63 -6.28 2.56 -15.68
N VAL A 64 -5.68 2.44 -14.49
CA VAL A 64 -6.40 2.47 -13.23
C VAL A 64 -6.13 3.81 -12.55
N LYS A 65 -7.17 4.61 -12.39
CA LYS A 65 -7.06 5.94 -11.80
C LYS A 65 -7.46 5.91 -10.35
N VAL A 66 -6.69 6.63 -9.53
CA VAL A 66 -7.07 6.80 -8.14
C VAL A 66 -8.35 7.64 -8.07
N LEU A 67 -9.27 7.26 -7.18
CA LEU A 67 -10.53 7.98 -7.06
C LEU A 67 -10.38 9.23 -6.21
N ARG A 68 -9.55 9.16 -5.17
CA ARG A 68 -9.39 10.26 -4.23
C ARG A 68 -8.07 10.09 -3.49
N THR A 69 -7.43 11.21 -3.16
CA THR A 69 -6.20 11.18 -2.36
C THR A 69 -6.34 12.15 -1.19
N GLU A 70 -5.64 11.86 -0.11
CA GLU A 70 -5.60 12.72 1.07
C GLU A 70 -4.20 12.72 1.65
N GLY A 71 -3.84 13.81 2.32
CA GLY A 71 -2.61 13.86 3.07
C GLY A 71 -1.37 14.32 2.32
N HIS A 72 -1.53 14.74 1.05
CA HIS A 72 -0.37 15.16 0.26
C HIS A 72 0.33 16.39 0.81
N ASP A 73 -0.37 17.23 1.55
CA ASP A 73 0.25 18.45 2.08
C ASP A 73 1.28 18.14 3.16
N GLY A 74 0.91 17.32 4.14
CA GLY A 74 1.82 17.02 5.24
C GLY A 74 2.75 15.86 4.97
N LYS A 75 2.27 14.91 4.15
CA LYS A 75 3.04 13.72 3.76
C LYS A 75 3.48 12.86 4.93
N ARG A 76 2.73 12.91 6.02
CA ARG A 76 2.94 11.98 7.13
C ARG A 76 2.10 10.74 6.96
N TRP A 77 0.93 10.90 6.36
CA TRP A 77 0.00 9.83 6.08
C TRP A 77 -0.72 10.20 4.81
N VAL A 78 -0.31 9.59 3.70
CA VAL A 78 -0.97 9.80 2.41
C VAL A 78 -1.88 8.63 2.16
N LEU A 79 -3.11 8.91 1.79
CA LEU A 79 -4.12 7.90 1.51
C LEU A 79 -4.47 7.95 0.03
N LEU A 80 -4.45 6.79 -0.62
CA LEU A 80 -4.85 6.67 -2.01
C LEU A 80 -6.06 5.74 -2.05
N ASP A 81 -7.19 6.28 -2.45
CA ASP A 81 -8.45 5.54 -2.45
C ASP A 81 -8.78 5.08 -3.87
N TYR A 82 -8.72 3.77 -4.08
CA TYR A 82 -9.07 3.15 -5.36
C TYR A 82 -10.42 2.45 -5.30
N GLY A 83 -11.17 2.64 -4.21
CA GLY A 83 -12.47 2.01 -4.03
C GLY A 83 -12.34 0.64 -3.38
N SER A 84 -11.94 -0.36 -4.13
CA SER A 84 -11.77 -1.71 -3.60
C SER A 84 -10.46 -1.90 -2.86
N VAL A 85 -9.52 -0.97 -3.02
CA VAL A 85 -8.23 -0.99 -2.32
C VAL A 85 -7.94 0.42 -1.84
N ILE A 86 -7.54 0.54 -0.59
CA ILE A 86 -7.10 1.82 -0.03
C ILE A 86 -5.64 1.65 0.39
N VAL A 87 -4.79 2.54 -0.12
CA VAL A 87 -3.37 2.53 0.19
C VAL A 87 -3.10 3.55 1.29
N HIS A 88 -2.35 3.14 2.29
CA HIS A 88 -1.92 4.01 3.38
C HIS A 88 -0.41 4.05 3.38
N VAL A 89 0.16 5.24 3.15
CA VAL A 89 1.61 5.41 3.17
C VAL A 89 1.94 6.35 4.33
N PHE A 90 2.73 5.87 5.28
CA PHE A 90 3.02 6.59 6.52
C PHE A 90 4.50 6.90 6.64
N THR A 91 4.83 7.96 7.39
CA THR A 91 6.17 8.04 7.98
C THR A 91 6.22 7.00 9.09
N GLN A 92 7.43 6.65 9.57
CA GLN A 92 7.56 5.68 10.65
C GLN A 92 6.83 6.17 11.91
N GLU A 93 6.95 7.46 12.22
CA GLU A 93 6.26 8.03 13.38
C GLU A 93 4.75 7.86 13.28
N ALA A 94 4.18 8.19 12.11
CA ALA A 94 2.75 8.10 11.94
C ALA A 94 2.29 6.64 11.95
N HIS A 95 3.09 5.76 11.33
CA HIS A 95 2.79 4.33 11.34
C HIS A 95 2.67 3.81 12.77
N ASP A 96 3.64 4.17 13.61
CA ASP A 96 3.65 3.69 14.99
C ASP A 96 2.50 4.31 15.80
N TYR A 97 2.19 5.56 15.52
CA TYR A 97 1.15 6.26 16.26
C TYR A 97 -0.24 5.72 15.93
N TYR A 98 -0.55 5.55 14.64
CA TYR A 98 -1.88 5.10 14.23
C TYR A 98 -2.06 3.60 14.31
N ASP A 99 -0.97 2.85 14.07
CA ASP A 99 -0.92 1.40 14.28
C ASP A 99 -2.12 0.66 13.64
N LEU A 100 -2.30 0.90 12.35
CA LEU A 100 -3.44 0.30 11.64
C LEU A 100 -3.43 -1.22 11.66
N GLU A 101 -2.27 -1.83 11.63
CA GLU A 101 -2.18 -3.29 11.66
C GLU A 101 -2.77 -3.85 12.94
N HIS A 102 -2.58 -3.13 14.06
CA HIS A 102 -3.16 -3.55 15.32
C HIS A 102 -4.68 -3.33 15.33
N LEU A 103 -5.12 -2.20 14.80
CA LEU A 103 -6.54 -1.88 14.73
C LEU A 103 -7.27 -2.93 13.88
N TRP A 104 -6.62 -3.41 12.82
CA TRP A 104 -7.19 -4.39 11.92
C TRP A 104 -6.57 -5.77 12.12
N ALA A 105 -6.28 -6.13 13.38
CA ALA A 105 -5.59 -7.38 13.70
C ALA A 105 -6.33 -8.62 13.24
N ASP A 106 -7.64 -8.52 13.08
CA ASP A 106 -8.45 -9.67 12.64
C ASP A 106 -8.41 -9.86 11.13
N ALA A 107 -7.78 -8.95 10.40
CA ALA A 107 -7.70 -9.08 8.95
C ALA A 107 -6.74 -10.20 8.56
N THR A 108 -7.00 -10.79 7.40
CA THR A 108 -6.09 -11.79 6.85
C THR A 108 -4.96 -11.08 6.14
N VAL A 109 -3.72 -11.39 6.52
CA VAL A 109 -2.55 -10.81 5.85
C VAL A 109 -2.27 -11.61 4.59
N VAL A 110 -2.14 -10.92 3.46
CA VAL A 110 -1.73 -11.58 2.23
C VAL A 110 -0.23 -11.79 2.31
N PRO A 111 0.26 -13.04 2.26
CA PRO A 111 1.69 -13.29 2.45
C PRO A 111 2.54 -12.58 1.41
N ALA A 112 3.70 -12.11 1.83
CA ALA A 112 4.62 -11.41 0.93
C ALA A 112 4.98 -12.27 -0.28
N SER A 113 4.99 -13.59 -0.12
CA SER A 113 5.29 -14.48 -1.22
C SER A 113 4.31 -14.36 -2.39
N GLU A 114 3.13 -13.81 -2.14
CA GLU A 114 2.13 -13.67 -3.19
C GLU A 114 2.29 -12.38 -3.99
N TRP A 115 3.00 -11.39 -3.45
CA TRP A 115 3.10 -10.13 -4.16
C TRP A 115 4.54 -9.67 -4.42
N MET A 116 5.53 -10.19 -3.68
CA MET A 116 6.90 -9.83 -3.95
C MET A 116 7.39 -10.49 -5.22
N PRO A 117 8.24 -9.79 -5.99
CA PRO A 117 8.80 -10.41 -7.19
C PRO A 117 9.60 -11.63 -6.81
N GLU A 118 9.52 -12.64 -7.66
CA GLU A 118 10.25 -13.87 -7.44
C GLU A 118 11.74 -13.61 -7.58
N GLN A 119 12.54 -14.16 -6.65
CA GLN A 119 13.97 -14.01 -6.70
C GLN A 119 14.54 -15.09 -7.62
N PRO A 120 15.46 -14.73 -8.51
CA PRO A 120 16.10 -15.77 -9.31
C PRO A 120 16.86 -16.73 -8.42
N GLU A 121 16.70 -18.00 -8.72
CA GLU A 121 17.36 -19.01 -7.93
C GLU A 121 18.85 -18.89 -7.93
N ASN A 122 19.36 -18.50 -9.04
CA ASN A 122 20.79 -18.48 -9.23
C ASN A 122 21.44 -17.26 -8.66
N GLU A 123 20.73 -16.51 -7.92
CA GLU A 123 21.34 -15.38 -7.27
C GLU A 123 22.24 -15.79 -6.16
N GLN A 124 22.17 -17.02 -5.77
CA GLN A 124 23.09 -17.51 -4.81
C GLN A 124 24.47 -17.70 -5.44
#